data_a59b8129258bfb13f9279c1b333c9755
#
_entry.id   a59b8129258bfb13f9279c1b333c9755
#
_cell.length_a   1.000
_cell.length_b   1.000
_cell.length_c   1.000
_cell.angle_alpha   90.00
_cell.angle_beta   90.00
_cell.angle_gamma   90.00
#
_symmetry.space_group_name_H-M   'P 1'
#
loop_
_entity.id
_entity.type
_entity.pdbx_description
1 polymer ?
#
loop_
_entity_poly.entity_id
_entity_poly.type
_entity_poly.pdbx_seq_one_letter_code
_entity_poly.pdbx_strand_id
1 'polypeptide(L)' 'SKGLYIEMKSAKGRISPEQSKFLQAASDFGYACFICYSAVEAIDKIKKYYNQSK' A
#
# COMPACT_ATOMS: atom_id res chain seq x y z
N SER A 1 -1.79 0.97 13.30
CA SER A 1 -2.66 1.13 12.12
C SER A 1 -3.77 0.09 12.15
N LYS A 2 -4.82 0.32 11.39
CA LYS A 2 -5.96 -0.60 11.33
C LYS A 2 -5.71 -1.78 10.40
N GLY A 3 -4.77 -1.69 9.54
CA GLY A 3 -4.44 -2.74 8.60
C GLY A 3 -3.51 -2.25 7.52
N LEU A 4 -3.21 -3.13 6.60
CA LEU A 4 -2.27 -2.86 5.51
C LEU A 4 -3.00 -2.98 4.17
N TYR A 5 -2.82 -2.00 3.31
CA TYR A 5 -3.34 -2.02 1.95
C TYR A 5 -2.17 -1.87 0.97
N ILE A 6 -2.08 -2.78 0.03
CA ILE A 6 -1.02 -2.73 -1.00
C ILE A 6 -1.69 -2.70 -2.37
N GLU A 7 -1.39 -1.67 -3.14
CA GLU A 7 -1.83 -1.54 -4.52
C GLU A 7 -0.71 -2.01 -5.43
N MET A 8 -0.98 -3.04 -6.23
CA MET A 8 0.03 -3.58 -7.15
C MET A 8 -0.11 -2.89 -8.50
N LYS A 9 0.98 -2.42 -9.05
CA LYS A 9 1.02 -1.75 -10.35
C LYS A 9 2.12 -2.33 -11.21
N SER A 10 1.93 -2.31 -12.53
CA SER A 10 3.01 -2.65 -13.44
C SER A 10 4.04 -1.53 -13.46
N ALA A 11 5.24 -1.84 -13.95
CA ALA A 11 6.34 -0.87 -13.95
C ALA A 11 5.99 0.43 -14.68
N LYS A 12 5.07 0.36 -15.64
CA LYS A 12 4.63 1.53 -16.42
C LYS A 12 3.26 2.04 -15.98
N GLY A 13 2.68 1.41 -14.97
CA GLY A 13 1.35 1.78 -14.51
C GLY A 13 1.35 3.09 -13.74
N ARG A 14 0.29 3.85 -13.94
CA ARG A 14 0.07 5.08 -13.19
C ARG A 14 -1.16 4.91 -12.30
N ILE A 15 -1.16 5.61 -11.19
CA ILE A 15 -2.30 5.62 -10.31
C ILE A 15 -3.37 6.53 -10.91
N SER A 16 -4.59 6.00 -11.04
CA SER A 16 -5.71 6.82 -11.50
C SER A 16 -6.15 7.77 -10.37
N PRO A 17 -6.86 8.86 -10.73
CA PRO A 17 -7.39 9.75 -9.70
C PRO A 17 -8.29 9.04 -8.70
N GLU A 18 -9.10 8.06 -9.13
CA GLU A 18 -9.95 7.30 -8.24
C GLU A 18 -9.15 6.46 -7.27
N GLN A 19 -8.09 5.84 -7.75
CA GLN A 19 -7.20 5.04 -6.89
C GLN A 19 -6.48 5.92 -5.88
N SER A 20 -6.03 7.10 -6.33
CA SER A 20 -5.38 8.05 -5.44
C SER A 20 -6.32 8.49 -4.31
N LYS A 21 -7.57 8.79 -4.64
CA LYS A 21 -8.56 9.16 -3.65
C LYS A 21 -8.84 8.03 -2.67
N PHE A 22 -8.93 6.81 -3.19
CA PHE A 22 -9.17 5.65 -2.35
C PHE A 22 -8.03 5.44 -1.36
N LEU A 23 -6.79 5.52 -1.85
CA LEU A 23 -5.62 5.34 -0.99
C LEU A 23 -5.54 6.43 0.07
N GLN A 24 -5.85 7.67 -0.31
CA GLN A 24 -5.85 8.77 0.63
C GLN A 24 -6.91 8.56 1.72
N ALA A 25 -8.11 8.15 1.33
CA ALA A 25 -9.17 7.89 2.29
C ALA A 25 -8.79 6.75 3.24
N ALA A 26 -8.21 5.67 2.70
CA ALA A 26 -7.77 4.56 3.53
C ALA A 26 -6.68 5.00 4.51
N SER A 27 -5.74 5.81 4.05
CA SER A 27 -4.68 6.33 4.91
C SER A 27 -5.26 7.22 6.02
N ASP A 28 -6.22 8.06 5.67
CA ASP A 28 -6.89 8.94 6.64
C ASP A 28 -7.63 8.13 7.70
N PHE A 29 -8.12 6.95 7.32
CA PHE A 29 -8.81 6.06 8.26
C PHE A 29 -7.85 5.29 9.16
N GLY A 30 -6.57 5.35 8.90
CA GLY A 30 -5.57 4.69 9.74
C GLY A 30 -4.97 3.43 9.15
N TYR A 31 -5.21 3.14 7.86
CA TYR A 31 -4.56 2.03 7.20
C TYR A 31 -3.19 2.42 6.69
N ALA A 32 -2.24 1.49 6.75
CA ALA A 32 -0.94 1.67 6.11
C ALA A 32 -1.12 1.34 4.63
N CYS A 33 -0.82 2.29 3.74
CA CYS A 33 -1.05 2.14 2.30
C CYS A 33 0.26 2.24 1.55
N PHE A 34 0.50 1.29 0.65
CA PHE A 34 1.71 1.28 -0.18
C PHE A 34 1.37 0.94 -1.61
N ILE A 35 2.16 1.49 -2.53
CA ILE A 35 2.09 1.15 -3.94
C ILE A 35 3.34 0.36 -4.27
N CYS A 36 3.17 -0.85 -4.80
CA CYS A 36 4.29 -1.73 -5.09
C CYS A 36 4.28 -2.14 -6.55
N TYR A 37 5.46 -2.26 -7.12
CA TYR A 37 5.62 -2.57 -8.53
C TYR A 37 6.15 -3.97 -8.77
N SER A 38 6.38 -4.73 -7.69
CA SER A 38 6.83 -6.11 -7.79
C SER A 38 6.40 -6.88 -6.55
N ALA A 39 6.37 -8.20 -6.67
CA ALA A 39 6.07 -9.06 -5.52
C ALA A 39 7.11 -8.88 -4.42
N VAL A 40 8.37 -8.68 -4.80
CA VAL A 40 9.44 -8.49 -3.82
C VAL A 40 9.18 -7.24 -2.98
N GLU A 41 8.78 -6.14 -3.61
CA GLU A 41 8.45 -4.92 -2.89
C GLU A 41 7.28 -5.15 -1.93
N ALA A 42 6.24 -5.85 -2.41
CA ALA A 42 5.06 -6.11 -1.59
C ALA A 42 5.42 -6.95 -0.37
N ILE A 43 6.21 -8.00 -0.56
CA ILE A 43 6.64 -8.86 0.54
C ILE A 43 7.46 -8.05 1.55
N ASP A 44 8.34 -7.19 1.08
CA ASP A 44 9.15 -6.33 1.95
C ASP A 44 8.26 -5.43 2.82
N LYS A 45 7.23 -4.82 2.22
CA LYS A 45 6.32 -3.96 2.96
C LYS A 45 5.51 -4.75 3.98
N ILE A 46 5.08 -5.96 3.62
CA ILE A 46 4.35 -6.83 4.54
C ILE A 46 5.21 -7.17 5.76
N LYS A 47 6.45 -7.55 5.52
CA LYS A 47 7.37 -7.89 6.61
C LYS A 47 7.62 -6.73 7.54
N LYS A 48 7.86 -5.55 6.98
CA LYS A 48 8.09 -4.35 7.77
C LYS A 48 6.86 -3.97 8.58
N TYR A 49 5.69 -4.10 7.97
CA TYR A 49 4.45 -3.80 8.66
C TYR A 49 4.26 -4.72 9.87
N TYR A 50 4.47 -6.01 9.70
CA TYR A 50 4.36 -6.96 10.80
C TYR A 50 5.36 -6.66 11.91
N ASN A 51 6.57 -6.32 11.55
CA ASN A 51 7.59 -6.00 12.54
C ASN A 51 7.24 -4.76 13.35
N GLN A 52 6.63 -3.77 12.71
CA GLN A 52 6.22 -2.55 13.40
C GLN A 52 4.97 -2.78 14.27
N SER A 53 4.15 -3.76 13.91
CA SER A 53 2.92 -4.04 14.63
C SER A 53 3.15 -4.75 15.97
N LYS A 54 4.32 -5.24 16.18
CA LYS A 54 4.68 -5.87 17.44
C LYS A 54 5.16 -4.83 18.43
#